data_9717833bd03b4c0de6fe7e6941162f4a
#
_entry.id   9717833bd03b4c0de6fe7e6941162f4a
#
_cell.length_a   1.000
_cell.length_b   1.000
_cell.length_c   1.000
_cell.angle_alpha   90.00
_cell.angle_beta   90.00
_cell.angle_gamma   90.00
#
_symmetry.space_group_name_H-M   'P 1'
#
loop_
_entity.id
_entity.type
_entity.pdbx_description
1 polymer ?
#
loop_
_entity_poly.entity_id
_entity_poly.type
_entity_poly.pdbx_seq_one_letter_code
_entity_poly.pdbx_strand_id
1 'polypeptide(L)'
;MKHQCLGLVRPGQNGQKKNHNDALNRWLLPDRLSALQWCRERNAKGVKGVFGIEGSYSRDASQAMRATRAYISAATMIAEKGLKGSLSVKLSTIGVAFDRQLCRRNLRRICEAGTRRKVGVEMDMEGKSLVDFYIQSAVESTAEECPVTLALQAYLDRTPEDLDRVLDNGIRVRLVKGAYVGDTDDFKEIQRRLKSLAMRLSATGLPFSVGTHDPEIIYWARTELAGKKGSLEFGFLKGMSDETKMGLVRDDWAVAEYVPLGRQGDAYILRRLRYLRMLERIGRSPAP
;
A
#
# COMPACT_ATOMS: atom_id res chain seq x y z
N MET A 1 -12.92 -54.58 38.59
CA MET A 1 -12.63 -53.13 38.72
C MET A 1 -12.22 -52.61 37.36
N LYS A 2 -13.09 -51.78 36.76
CA LYS A 2 -12.94 -51.31 35.38
C LYS A 2 -12.19 -49.97 35.39
N HIS A 3 -11.02 -49.88 34.77
CA HIS A 3 -10.37 -48.60 34.52
C HIS A 3 -10.93 -47.97 33.27
N GLN A 4 -11.59 -46.80 33.44
CA GLN A 4 -12.00 -45.93 32.34
C GLN A 4 -10.79 -45.12 31.86
N CYS A 5 -10.43 -45.28 30.60
CA CYS A 5 -9.51 -44.37 29.93
C CYS A 5 -10.27 -43.10 29.51
N LEU A 6 -9.87 -41.97 30.11
CA LEU A 6 -10.28 -40.63 29.68
C LEU A 6 -9.56 -40.28 28.40
N GLY A 7 -10.32 -40.18 27.31
CA GLY A 7 -9.81 -39.71 26.03
C GLY A 7 -9.51 -38.22 26.05
N LEU A 8 -8.25 -37.87 25.88
CA LEU A 8 -7.80 -36.50 25.62
C LEU A 8 -8.27 -36.05 24.22
N VAL A 9 -9.29 -35.22 24.19
CA VAL A 9 -9.72 -34.51 22.98
C VAL A 9 -8.68 -33.43 22.69
N ARG A 10 -7.93 -33.60 21.60
CA ARG A 10 -7.04 -32.56 21.07
C ARG A 10 -7.87 -31.39 20.53
N PRO A 11 -7.62 -30.13 20.91
CA PRO A 11 -8.35 -29.00 20.35
C PRO A 11 -7.99 -28.81 18.88
N GLY A 12 -9.04 -28.69 18.08
CA GLY A 12 -9.08 -28.92 16.66
C GLY A 12 -8.24 -27.98 15.78
N GLN A 13 -7.58 -28.61 14.84
CA GLN A 13 -6.99 -27.98 13.64
C GLN A 13 -8.01 -27.19 12.80
N ASN A 14 -9.31 -27.37 13.00
CA ASN A 14 -10.39 -26.67 12.29
C ASN A 14 -10.53 -25.19 12.66
N GLY A 15 -10.25 -24.80 13.91
CA GLY A 15 -10.31 -23.39 14.34
C GLY A 15 -9.23 -22.51 13.71
N GLN A 16 -8.01 -23.05 13.55
CA GLN A 16 -6.91 -22.28 12.92
C GLN A 16 -7.12 -22.08 11.42
N LYS A 17 -7.66 -23.07 10.70
CA LYS A 17 -7.99 -22.94 9.26
C LYS A 17 -9.13 -21.96 9.01
N LYS A 18 -10.15 -21.90 9.86
CA LYS A 18 -11.26 -20.97 9.73
C LYS A 18 -10.81 -19.53 9.96
N ASN A 19 -10.02 -19.27 11.01
CA ASN A 19 -9.46 -17.95 11.29
C ASN A 19 -8.49 -17.46 10.19
N HIS A 20 -7.72 -18.36 9.58
CA HIS A 20 -6.82 -18.03 8.48
C HIS A 20 -7.59 -17.65 7.20
N ASN A 21 -8.64 -18.42 6.85
CA ASN A 21 -9.49 -18.12 5.69
C ASN A 21 -10.29 -16.83 5.87
N ASP A 22 -10.76 -16.53 7.09
CA ASP A 22 -11.48 -15.29 7.40
C ASP A 22 -10.54 -14.06 7.29
N ALA A 23 -9.28 -14.19 7.73
CA ALA A 23 -8.26 -13.15 7.56
C ALA A 23 -7.87 -12.97 6.08
N LEU A 24 -7.76 -14.06 5.30
CA LEU A 24 -7.56 -14.02 3.86
C LEU A 24 -8.68 -13.22 3.17
N ASN A 25 -9.92 -13.58 3.41
CA ASN A 25 -11.07 -12.91 2.81
C ASN A 25 -11.23 -11.44 3.23
N ARG A 26 -10.86 -11.12 4.47
CA ARG A 26 -10.91 -9.74 4.97
C ARG A 26 -9.89 -8.82 4.30
N TRP A 27 -8.65 -9.25 4.16
CA TRP A 27 -7.54 -8.38 3.75
C TRP A 27 -7.03 -8.62 2.34
N LEU A 28 -7.22 -9.81 1.77
CA LEU A 28 -6.70 -10.20 0.46
C LEU A 28 -7.83 -10.68 -0.43
N LEU A 29 -7.75 -10.37 -1.71
CA LEU A 29 -8.67 -10.88 -2.71
C LEU A 29 -7.97 -11.96 -3.56
N PRO A 30 -8.67 -13.06 -3.90
CA PRO A 30 -8.03 -14.22 -4.51
C PRO A 30 -7.56 -13.96 -5.95
N ASP A 31 -8.24 -13.06 -6.66
CA ASP A 31 -8.02 -12.82 -8.07
C ASP A 31 -8.44 -11.41 -8.52
N ARG A 32 -8.21 -11.14 -9.80
CA ARG A 32 -8.48 -9.84 -10.41
C ARG A 32 -9.96 -9.52 -10.53
N LEU A 33 -10.81 -10.52 -10.77
CA LEU A 33 -12.26 -10.29 -10.93
C LEU A 33 -12.85 -9.83 -9.59
N SER A 34 -12.50 -10.52 -8.51
CA SER A 34 -12.88 -10.14 -7.15
C SER A 34 -12.37 -8.72 -6.79
N ALA A 35 -11.13 -8.37 -7.21
CA ALA A 35 -10.58 -7.04 -6.98
C ALA A 35 -11.31 -5.95 -7.78
N LEU A 36 -11.69 -6.21 -9.01
CA LEU A 36 -12.48 -5.29 -9.83
C LEU A 36 -13.89 -5.07 -9.26
N GLN A 37 -14.55 -6.14 -8.84
CA GLN A 37 -15.86 -6.04 -8.20
C GLN A 37 -15.77 -5.22 -6.91
N TRP A 38 -14.82 -5.53 -6.04
CA TRP A 38 -14.55 -4.77 -4.82
C TRP A 38 -14.30 -3.30 -5.11
N CYS A 39 -13.43 -2.99 -6.09
CA CYS A 39 -13.13 -1.61 -6.48
C CYS A 39 -14.39 -0.89 -6.99
N ARG A 40 -15.23 -1.53 -7.79
CA ARG A 40 -16.50 -0.95 -8.25
C ARG A 40 -17.42 -0.58 -7.09
N GLU A 41 -17.57 -1.48 -6.11
CA GLU A 41 -18.38 -1.23 -4.93
C GLU A 41 -17.82 -0.08 -4.07
N ARG A 42 -16.49 0.03 -3.97
CA ARG A 42 -15.82 1.14 -3.27
C ARG A 42 -15.93 2.45 -4.05
N ASN A 43 -15.78 2.43 -5.38
CA ASN A 43 -15.95 3.61 -6.22
C ASN A 43 -17.38 4.19 -6.11
N ALA A 44 -18.40 3.34 -6.04
CA ALA A 44 -19.79 3.77 -5.80
C ALA A 44 -19.96 4.50 -4.45
N LYS A 45 -19.04 4.27 -3.50
CA LYS A 45 -18.97 4.93 -2.18
C LYS A 45 -17.96 6.09 -2.14
N GLY A 46 -17.41 6.52 -3.27
CA GLY A 46 -16.43 7.61 -3.35
C GLY A 46 -14.97 7.23 -3.04
N VAL A 47 -14.65 5.94 -2.84
CA VAL A 47 -13.30 5.47 -2.51
C VAL A 47 -12.58 4.98 -3.75
N LYS A 48 -11.39 5.51 -4.06
CA LYS A 48 -10.49 5.05 -5.13
C LYS A 48 -9.84 3.71 -4.77
N GLY A 49 -9.67 2.81 -5.74
CA GLY A 49 -8.95 1.55 -5.57
C GLY A 49 -7.47 1.68 -5.92
N VAL A 50 -6.56 1.12 -5.10
CA VAL A 50 -5.13 1.01 -5.39
C VAL A 50 -4.78 -0.46 -5.49
N PHE A 51 -4.61 -0.99 -6.70
CA PHE A 51 -4.44 -2.42 -6.95
C PHE A 51 -3.01 -2.87 -6.70
N GLY A 52 -2.80 -3.68 -5.66
CA GLY A 52 -1.53 -4.31 -5.34
C GLY A 52 -1.51 -5.79 -5.68
N ILE A 53 -0.63 -6.21 -6.58
CA ILE A 53 -0.45 -7.64 -6.87
C ILE A 53 0.47 -8.23 -5.81
N GLU A 54 -0.10 -9.05 -4.94
CA GLU A 54 0.65 -9.74 -3.91
C GLU A 54 1.30 -11.01 -4.47
N GLY A 55 2.58 -11.19 -4.14
CA GLY A 55 3.38 -12.31 -4.57
C GLY A 55 4.74 -12.33 -3.87
N SER A 56 5.48 -13.40 -4.10
CA SER A 56 6.86 -13.52 -3.63
C SER A 56 7.80 -12.67 -4.51
N TYR A 57 8.99 -12.39 -3.98
CA TYR A 57 10.10 -11.86 -4.78
C TYR A 57 10.32 -12.71 -6.03
N SER A 58 10.35 -12.09 -7.20
CA SER A 58 10.70 -12.81 -8.43
C SER A 58 12.14 -13.31 -8.36
N ARG A 59 12.34 -14.59 -8.65
CA ARG A 59 13.64 -15.26 -8.59
C ARG A 59 14.30 -15.39 -9.97
N ASP A 60 13.53 -15.18 -11.04
CA ASP A 60 13.95 -15.31 -12.42
C ASP A 60 13.15 -14.37 -13.35
N ALA A 61 13.66 -14.20 -14.55
CA ALA A 61 13.06 -13.34 -15.58
C ALA A 61 11.64 -13.76 -15.95
N SER A 62 11.33 -15.06 -15.95
CA SER A 62 10.00 -15.58 -16.28
C SER A 62 8.96 -15.13 -15.25
N GLN A 63 9.29 -15.21 -13.95
CA GLN A 63 8.42 -14.73 -12.86
C GLN A 63 8.22 -13.22 -12.94
N ALA A 64 9.31 -12.45 -13.12
CA ALA A 64 9.25 -10.99 -13.28
C ALA A 64 8.38 -10.57 -14.46
N MET A 65 8.51 -11.27 -15.59
CA MET A 65 7.69 -11.03 -16.79
C MET A 65 6.22 -11.38 -16.59
N ARG A 66 5.91 -12.46 -15.84
CA ARG A 66 4.52 -12.79 -15.48
C ARG A 66 3.89 -11.71 -14.61
N ALA A 67 4.61 -11.22 -13.59
CA ALA A 67 4.16 -10.13 -12.74
C ALA A 67 3.94 -8.85 -13.55
N THR A 68 4.87 -8.49 -14.44
CA THR A 68 4.75 -7.34 -15.33
C THR A 68 3.49 -7.42 -16.20
N ARG A 69 3.24 -8.56 -16.84
CA ARG A 69 2.00 -8.77 -17.61
C ARG A 69 0.74 -8.68 -16.75
N ALA A 70 0.80 -9.14 -15.50
CA ALA A 70 -0.32 -9.03 -14.57
C ALA A 70 -0.65 -7.58 -14.22
N TYR A 71 0.36 -6.71 -13.98
CA TYR A 71 0.16 -5.28 -13.79
C TYR A 71 -0.42 -4.60 -15.03
N ILE A 72 0.13 -4.86 -16.22
CA ILE A 72 -0.37 -4.32 -17.49
C ILE A 72 -1.83 -4.72 -17.72
N SER A 73 -2.16 -6.00 -17.49
CA SER A 73 -3.54 -6.50 -17.59
C SER A 73 -4.46 -5.83 -16.56
N ALA A 74 -4.00 -5.59 -15.33
CA ALA A 74 -4.80 -4.88 -14.32
C ALA A 74 -5.06 -3.43 -14.75
N ALA A 75 -4.08 -2.71 -15.30
CA ALA A 75 -4.28 -1.36 -15.85
C ALA A 75 -5.33 -1.35 -16.98
N THR A 76 -5.27 -2.33 -17.89
CA THR A 76 -6.26 -2.48 -18.97
C THR A 76 -7.66 -2.66 -18.40
N MET A 77 -7.84 -3.57 -17.45
CA MET A 77 -9.14 -3.87 -16.87
C MET A 77 -9.71 -2.68 -16.06
N ILE A 78 -8.87 -1.95 -15.31
CA ILE A 78 -9.28 -0.71 -14.60
C ILE A 78 -9.86 0.29 -15.60
N ALA A 79 -9.15 0.55 -16.70
CA ALA A 79 -9.57 1.50 -17.72
C ALA A 79 -10.84 1.04 -18.45
N GLU A 80 -10.89 -0.20 -18.94
CA GLU A 80 -12.05 -0.75 -19.66
C GLU A 80 -13.33 -0.78 -18.83
N LYS A 81 -13.21 -0.93 -17.51
CA LYS A 81 -14.34 -0.92 -16.59
C LYS A 81 -14.68 0.47 -16.07
N GLY A 82 -13.97 1.52 -16.50
CA GLY A 82 -14.19 2.90 -16.05
C GLY A 82 -13.98 3.10 -14.54
N LEU A 83 -13.11 2.31 -13.92
CA LEU A 83 -12.91 2.38 -12.47
C LEU A 83 -11.97 3.52 -12.08
N LYS A 84 -12.27 4.18 -10.97
CA LYS A 84 -11.34 5.11 -10.31
C LYS A 84 -10.30 4.25 -9.57
N GLY A 85 -9.12 4.07 -10.19
CA GLY A 85 -8.09 3.19 -9.65
C GLY A 85 -6.69 3.51 -10.14
N SER A 86 -5.69 3.00 -9.39
CA SER A 86 -4.27 3.02 -9.72
C SER A 86 -3.66 1.65 -9.47
N LEU A 87 -2.44 1.43 -9.98
CA LEU A 87 -1.63 0.25 -9.67
C LEU A 87 -0.68 0.58 -8.53
N SER A 88 -0.43 -0.35 -7.63
CA SER A 88 0.69 -0.29 -6.67
C SER A 88 1.71 -1.36 -7.03
N VAL A 89 2.88 -0.93 -7.49
CA VAL A 89 3.93 -1.79 -8.03
C VAL A 89 5.03 -1.99 -7.00
N LYS A 90 5.36 -3.26 -6.74
CA LYS A 90 6.54 -3.65 -5.94
C LYS A 90 7.67 -4.06 -6.87
N LEU A 91 8.82 -3.40 -6.77
CA LEU A 91 9.96 -3.70 -7.63
C LEU A 91 10.52 -5.11 -7.39
N SER A 92 10.31 -5.66 -6.18
CA SER A 92 10.67 -7.05 -5.87
C SER A 92 9.93 -8.08 -6.73
N THR A 93 8.72 -7.77 -7.18
CA THR A 93 7.94 -8.67 -8.04
C THR A 93 8.33 -8.60 -9.51
N ILE A 94 9.02 -7.54 -9.94
CA ILE A 94 9.37 -7.30 -11.34
C ILE A 94 10.88 -7.35 -11.64
N GLY A 95 11.69 -7.85 -10.66
CA GLY A 95 13.05 -8.28 -10.94
C GLY A 95 14.18 -7.59 -10.19
N VAL A 96 13.92 -6.63 -9.27
CA VAL A 96 14.99 -5.86 -8.59
C VAL A 96 16.00 -6.71 -7.83
N ALA A 97 15.58 -7.90 -7.37
CA ALA A 97 16.43 -8.77 -6.54
C ALA A 97 17.55 -9.48 -7.31
N PHE A 98 17.42 -9.65 -8.65
CA PHE A 98 18.40 -10.41 -9.45
C PHE A 98 18.86 -9.66 -10.71
N ASP A 99 18.04 -8.80 -11.31
CA ASP A 99 18.38 -8.00 -12.48
C ASP A 99 17.71 -6.62 -12.45
N ARG A 100 18.50 -5.63 -12.02
CA ARG A 100 18.02 -4.24 -11.92
C ARG A 100 17.68 -3.61 -13.27
N GLN A 101 18.36 -4.00 -14.35
CA GLN A 101 18.06 -3.49 -15.69
C GLN A 101 16.74 -4.07 -16.22
N LEU A 102 16.50 -5.37 -16.03
CA LEU A 102 15.21 -5.99 -16.32
C LEU A 102 14.09 -5.33 -15.51
N CYS A 103 14.33 -5.06 -14.24
CA CYS A 103 13.36 -4.37 -13.37
C CYS A 103 12.98 -2.99 -13.95
N ARG A 104 13.95 -2.15 -14.37
CA ARG A 104 13.67 -0.86 -15.00
C ARG A 104 12.87 -1.02 -16.30
N ARG A 105 13.25 -1.94 -17.17
CA ARG A 105 12.49 -2.22 -18.41
C ARG A 105 11.05 -2.66 -18.11
N ASN A 106 10.86 -3.49 -17.09
CA ASN A 106 9.55 -3.95 -16.68
C ASN A 106 8.70 -2.82 -16.08
N LEU A 107 9.29 -1.98 -15.21
CA LEU A 107 8.63 -0.79 -14.66
C LEU A 107 8.19 0.16 -15.78
N ARG A 108 9.09 0.50 -16.72
CA ARG A 108 8.77 1.33 -17.88
C ARG A 108 7.55 0.81 -18.65
N ARG A 109 7.52 -0.48 -18.98
CA ARG A 109 6.36 -1.11 -19.66
C ARG A 109 5.05 -0.98 -18.88
N ILE A 110 5.10 -1.08 -17.54
CA ILE A 110 3.92 -0.88 -16.68
C ILE A 110 3.51 0.59 -16.71
N CYS A 111 4.44 1.52 -16.55
CA CYS A 111 4.19 2.96 -16.58
C CYS A 111 3.60 3.41 -17.91
N GLU A 112 4.19 3.02 -19.04
CA GLU A 112 3.65 3.28 -20.37
C GLU A 112 2.22 2.74 -20.56
N ALA A 113 1.96 1.53 -20.04
CA ALA A 113 0.62 0.95 -20.08
C ALA A 113 -0.38 1.72 -19.22
N GLY A 114 0.04 2.21 -18.06
CA GLY A 114 -0.73 3.08 -17.18
C GLY A 114 -1.03 4.43 -17.83
N THR A 115 -0.01 5.12 -18.33
CA THR A 115 -0.12 6.44 -18.95
C THR A 115 -1.07 6.41 -20.16
N ARG A 116 -0.90 5.45 -21.09
CA ARG A 116 -1.81 5.29 -22.24
C ARG A 116 -3.27 5.07 -21.86
N ARG A 117 -3.53 4.53 -20.67
CA ARG A 117 -4.88 4.19 -20.17
C ARG A 117 -5.39 5.18 -19.11
N LYS A 118 -4.63 6.21 -18.79
CA LYS A 118 -4.92 7.15 -17.71
C LYS A 118 -5.12 6.47 -16.34
N VAL A 119 -4.38 5.38 -16.09
CA VAL A 119 -4.33 4.64 -14.83
C VAL A 119 -3.02 4.99 -14.13
N GLY A 120 -3.11 5.57 -12.94
CA GLY A 120 -1.93 5.95 -12.16
C GLY A 120 -1.07 4.75 -11.75
N VAL A 121 0.24 4.96 -11.67
CA VAL A 121 1.20 3.97 -11.16
C VAL A 121 1.81 4.49 -9.88
N GLU A 122 1.69 3.73 -8.81
CA GLU A 122 2.28 4.00 -7.51
C GLU A 122 3.37 2.97 -7.25
N MET A 123 4.52 3.39 -6.74
CA MET A 123 5.63 2.50 -6.38
C MET A 123 5.63 2.30 -4.86
N ASP A 124 5.37 1.06 -4.43
CA ASP A 124 5.45 0.71 -3.01
C ASP A 124 6.92 0.68 -2.57
N MET A 125 7.27 1.40 -1.50
CA MET A 125 8.59 1.28 -0.89
C MET A 125 8.69 -0.02 -0.08
N GLU A 126 9.82 -0.71 -0.24
CA GLU A 126 10.10 -1.96 0.46
C GLU A 126 11.26 -1.78 1.47
N GLY A 127 12.22 -2.70 1.53
CA GLY A 127 13.32 -2.61 2.48
C GLY A 127 14.26 -1.42 2.25
N LYS A 128 14.87 -0.92 3.32
CA LYS A 128 15.72 0.29 3.27
C LYS A 128 16.91 0.20 2.31
N SER A 129 17.41 -0.99 2.03
CA SER A 129 18.51 -1.20 1.06
C SER A 129 18.11 -0.94 -0.40
N LEU A 130 16.83 -0.79 -0.68
CA LEU A 130 16.31 -0.55 -2.03
C LEU A 130 15.90 0.92 -2.26
N VAL A 131 15.93 1.78 -1.24
CA VAL A 131 15.42 3.15 -1.32
C VAL A 131 16.02 3.95 -2.47
N ASP A 132 17.37 3.93 -2.61
CA ASP A 132 18.03 4.66 -3.70
C ASP A 132 17.61 4.16 -5.08
N PHE A 133 17.46 2.85 -5.23
CA PHE A 133 17.00 2.27 -6.50
C PHE A 133 15.55 2.65 -6.82
N TYR A 134 14.67 2.72 -5.80
CA TYR A 134 13.30 3.18 -5.98
C TYR A 134 13.23 4.64 -6.38
N ILE A 135 13.97 5.53 -5.69
CA ILE A 135 14.00 6.96 -6.00
C ILE A 135 14.54 7.17 -7.42
N GLN A 136 15.68 6.54 -7.75
CA GLN A 136 16.27 6.66 -9.08
C GLN A 136 15.31 6.17 -10.18
N SER A 137 14.63 5.04 -9.95
CA SER A 137 13.65 4.52 -10.91
C SER A 137 12.42 5.42 -11.06
N ALA A 138 12.00 6.11 -10.00
CA ALA A 138 10.91 7.08 -10.07
C ALA A 138 11.31 8.33 -10.84
N VAL A 139 12.54 8.83 -10.63
CA VAL A 139 13.13 9.96 -11.39
C VAL A 139 13.20 9.62 -12.89
N GLU A 140 13.78 8.48 -13.22
CA GLU A 140 13.87 8.01 -14.61
C GLU A 140 12.49 7.88 -15.27
N SER A 141 11.50 7.27 -14.58
CA SER A 141 10.15 7.13 -15.11
C SER A 141 9.46 8.48 -15.34
N THR A 142 9.64 9.45 -14.44
CA THR A 142 9.04 10.78 -14.58
C THR A 142 9.69 11.57 -15.71
N ALA A 143 11.02 11.48 -15.87
CA ALA A 143 11.75 12.09 -16.99
C ALA A 143 11.36 11.50 -18.36
N GLU A 144 10.89 10.26 -18.40
CA GLU A 144 10.37 9.58 -19.60
C GLU A 144 8.84 9.81 -19.81
N GLU A 145 8.28 10.86 -19.25
CA GLU A 145 6.84 11.21 -19.32
C GLU A 145 5.88 10.13 -18.79
N CYS A 146 6.38 9.30 -17.91
CA CYS A 146 5.62 8.28 -17.22
C CYS A 146 5.57 8.58 -15.71
N PRO A 147 4.83 9.60 -15.26
CA PRO A 147 4.83 10.04 -13.87
C PRO A 147 4.32 8.97 -12.93
N VAL A 148 5.02 8.80 -11.82
CA VAL A 148 4.68 7.84 -10.77
C VAL A 148 4.41 8.55 -9.45
N THR A 149 3.70 7.86 -8.54
CA THR A 149 3.63 8.22 -7.13
C THR A 149 4.59 7.32 -6.36
N LEU A 150 5.52 7.89 -5.59
CA LEU A 150 6.47 7.12 -4.79
C LEU A 150 6.07 7.08 -3.32
N ALA A 151 6.05 5.90 -2.72
CA ALA A 151 5.87 5.77 -1.28
C ALA A 151 7.16 6.13 -0.53
N LEU A 152 7.09 7.03 0.46
CA LEU A 152 8.17 7.34 1.39
C LEU A 152 7.79 6.92 2.81
N GLN A 153 8.77 6.45 3.58
CA GLN A 153 8.57 5.81 4.89
C GLN A 153 9.09 6.69 6.02
N ALA A 154 8.20 7.22 6.88
CA ALA A 154 8.55 8.15 7.95
C ALA A 154 9.50 7.59 9.02
N TYR A 155 9.59 6.26 9.17
CA TYR A 155 10.45 5.62 10.16
C TYR A 155 11.94 5.52 9.76
N LEU A 156 12.31 5.97 8.53
CA LEU A 156 13.70 6.03 8.09
C LEU A 156 14.28 7.42 8.37
N ASP A 157 15.51 7.47 8.88
CA ASP A 157 16.21 8.71 9.19
C ASP A 157 16.49 9.57 7.95
N ARG A 158 16.70 8.92 6.83
CA ARG A 158 16.99 9.55 5.53
C ARG A 158 15.76 10.17 4.83
N THR A 159 14.54 9.87 5.28
CA THR A 159 13.32 10.28 4.57
C THR A 159 13.18 11.80 4.36
N PRO A 160 13.61 12.68 5.25
CA PRO A 160 13.59 14.13 5.00
C PRO A 160 14.40 14.56 3.77
N GLU A 161 15.60 13.99 3.57
CA GLU A 161 16.48 14.26 2.43
C GLU A 161 15.95 13.57 1.14
N ASP A 162 15.45 12.36 1.27
CA ASP A 162 14.81 11.64 0.17
C ASP A 162 13.58 12.41 -0.34
N LEU A 163 12.82 13.04 0.56
CA LEU A 163 11.67 13.86 0.19
C LEU A 163 12.09 15.06 -0.68
N ASP A 164 13.18 15.75 -0.34
CA ASP A 164 13.69 16.87 -1.15
C ASP A 164 14.03 16.40 -2.57
N ARG A 165 14.80 15.31 -2.69
CA ARG A 165 15.15 14.72 -4.00
C ARG A 165 13.92 14.35 -4.84
N VAL A 166 12.88 13.83 -4.20
CA VAL A 166 11.64 13.40 -4.87
C VAL A 166 10.84 14.62 -5.33
N LEU A 167 10.75 15.67 -4.50
CA LEU A 167 10.05 16.91 -4.82
C LEU A 167 10.75 17.72 -5.91
N ASP A 168 12.07 17.81 -5.89
CA ASP A 168 12.89 18.50 -6.91
C ASP A 168 12.69 17.89 -8.31
N ASN A 169 12.30 16.62 -8.37
CA ASN A 169 11.98 15.92 -9.63
C ASN A 169 10.47 15.86 -9.93
N GLY A 170 9.64 16.62 -9.24
CA GLY A 170 8.20 16.70 -9.48
C GLY A 170 7.44 15.39 -9.21
N ILE A 171 8.00 14.48 -8.43
CA ILE A 171 7.41 13.17 -8.13
C ILE A 171 6.38 13.29 -7.03
N ARG A 172 5.18 12.78 -7.27
CA ARG A 172 4.11 12.71 -6.28
C ARG A 172 4.48 11.72 -5.16
N VAL A 173 4.14 12.08 -3.91
CA VAL A 173 4.48 11.27 -2.73
C VAL A 173 3.25 10.65 -2.09
N ARG A 174 3.37 9.37 -1.73
CA ARG A 174 2.50 8.71 -0.75
C ARG A 174 3.31 8.50 0.54
N LEU A 175 3.05 9.31 1.55
CA LEU A 175 3.71 9.23 2.84
C LEU A 175 3.08 8.13 3.70
N VAL A 176 3.90 7.23 4.21
CA VAL A 176 3.48 6.14 5.10
C VAL A 176 4.40 6.05 6.31
N LYS A 177 3.95 5.42 7.40
CA LYS A 177 4.84 5.18 8.55
C LYS A 177 6.02 4.27 8.20
N GLY A 178 5.76 3.23 7.41
CA GLY A 178 6.65 2.13 7.05
C GLY A 178 6.08 0.77 7.46
N ALA A 179 6.39 -0.27 6.68
CA ALA A 179 5.85 -1.62 6.85
C ALA A 179 6.92 -2.72 6.96
N TYR A 180 8.19 -2.35 6.89
CA TYR A 180 9.35 -3.24 6.97
C TYR A 180 10.18 -2.92 8.23
N VAL A 181 11.49 -3.09 8.19
CA VAL A 181 12.40 -2.71 9.27
C VAL A 181 12.86 -1.28 9.03
N GLY A 182 12.56 -0.38 9.98
CA GLY A 182 12.96 1.03 9.98
C GLY A 182 14.23 1.29 10.79
N ASP A 183 14.59 2.57 10.89
CA ASP A 183 15.67 3.03 11.76
C ASP A 183 15.15 3.29 13.19
N THR A 184 13.83 3.51 13.31
CA THR A 184 13.14 3.58 14.61
C THR A 184 11.86 2.73 14.59
N ASP A 185 11.49 2.18 15.76
CA ASP A 185 10.20 1.54 16.04
C ASP A 185 9.38 2.30 17.10
N ASP A 186 9.92 3.44 17.59
CA ASP A 186 9.19 4.33 18.49
C ASP A 186 7.96 4.92 17.78
N PHE A 187 6.79 4.52 18.26
CA PHE A 187 5.52 4.91 17.66
C PHE A 187 5.30 6.42 17.67
N LYS A 188 5.65 7.11 18.78
CA LYS A 188 5.49 8.57 18.90
C LYS A 188 6.46 9.31 18.00
N GLU A 189 7.68 8.84 17.92
CA GLU A 189 8.68 9.42 17.02
C GLU A 189 8.27 9.27 15.55
N ILE A 190 7.75 8.10 15.15
CA ILE A 190 7.22 7.89 13.80
C ILE A 190 6.05 8.83 13.52
N GLN A 191 5.13 9.04 14.48
CA GLN A 191 4.03 10.01 14.36
C GLN A 191 4.57 11.43 14.15
N ARG A 192 5.54 11.86 14.96
CA ARG A 192 6.16 13.18 14.87
C ARG A 192 6.80 13.40 13.51
N ARG A 193 7.59 12.44 13.02
CA ARG A 193 8.22 12.47 11.69
C ARG A 193 7.19 12.54 10.57
N LEU A 194 6.15 11.71 10.65
CA LEU A 194 5.07 11.70 9.64
C LEU A 194 4.35 13.05 9.58
N LYS A 195 4.02 13.65 10.73
CA LYS A 195 3.40 14.99 10.80
C LYS A 195 4.31 16.05 10.16
N SER A 196 5.60 16.06 10.52
CA SER A 196 6.58 17.01 9.96
C SER A 196 6.72 16.89 8.44
N LEU A 197 6.84 15.66 7.91
CA LEU A 197 6.93 15.39 6.47
C LEU A 197 5.64 15.76 5.73
N ALA A 198 4.47 15.49 6.34
CA ALA A 198 3.18 15.86 5.74
C ALA A 198 3.00 17.38 5.68
N MET A 199 3.47 18.13 6.67
CA MET A 199 3.49 19.61 6.63
C MET A 199 4.36 20.11 5.48
N ARG A 200 5.57 19.55 5.28
CA ARG A 200 6.44 19.91 4.16
C ARG A 200 5.76 19.63 2.81
N LEU A 201 5.14 18.45 2.65
CA LEU A 201 4.36 18.11 1.45
C LEU A 201 3.21 19.09 1.22
N SER A 202 2.48 19.46 2.26
CA SER A 202 1.35 20.39 2.16
C SER A 202 1.76 21.79 1.70
N ALA A 203 2.98 22.20 1.98
CA ALA A 203 3.53 23.50 1.58
C ALA A 203 3.88 23.57 0.08
N THR A 204 4.10 22.43 -0.59
CA THR A 204 4.46 22.40 -2.03
C THR A 204 3.31 22.76 -2.96
N GLY A 205 2.06 22.63 -2.50
CA GLY A 205 0.86 22.73 -3.34
C GLY A 205 0.62 21.54 -4.26
N LEU A 206 1.53 20.55 -4.31
CA LEU A 206 1.37 19.34 -5.10
C LEU A 206 0.41 18.35 -4.41
N PRO A 207 -0.34 17.54 -5.18
CA PRO A 207 -1.13 16.46 -4.61
C PRO A 207 -0.23 15.40 -3.95
N PHE A 208 -0.63 14.94 -2.76
CA PHE A 208 0.06 13.88 -2.02
C PHE A 208 -0.92 12.99 -1.28
N SER A 209 -0.45 11.84 -0.81
CA SER A 209 -1.29 10.93 -0.01
C SER A 209 -0.63 10.63 1.34
N VAL A 210 -1.47 10.39 2.36
CA VAL A 210 -1.04 9.89 3.67
C VAL A 210 -1.71 8.55 3.92
N GLY A 211 -0.90 7.47 3.93
CA GLY A 211 -1.36 6.11 4.20
C GLY A 211 -1.24 5.76 5.68
N THR A 212 -2.37 5.78 6.41
CA THR A 212 -2.37 5.53 7.85
C THR A 212 -3.70 4.94 8.34
N HIS A 213 -3.63 4.20 9.45
CA HIS A 213 -4.80 3.74 10.25
C HIS A 213 -4.76 4.31 11.66
N ASP A 214 -3.84 5.24 11.93
CA ASP A 214 -3.68 5.88 13.22
C ASP A 214 -4.72 6.98 13.40
N PRO A 215 -5.65 6.86 14.38
CA PRO A 215 -6.70 7.84 14.58
C PRO A 215 -6.15 9.23 14.93
N GLU A 216 -5.03 9.30 15.66
CA GLU A 216 -4.38 10.56 16.02
C GLU A 216 -3.83 11.30 14.79
N ILE A 217 -3.18 10.58 13.88
CA ILE A 217 -2.68 11.16 12.62
C ILE A 217 -3.84 11.60 11.72
N ILE A 218 -4.90 10.80 11.63
CA ILE A 218 -6.08 11.13 10.82
C ILE A 218 -6.76 12.39 11.38
N TYR A 219 -6.98 12.44 12.70
CA TYR A 219 -7.56 13.62 13.36
C TYR A 219 -6.69 14.86 13.13
N TRP A 220 -5.39 14.77 13.39
CA TRP A 220 -4.44 15.86 13.19
C TRP A 220 -4.46 16.36 11.73
N ALA A 221 -4.41 15.46 10.75
CA ALA A 221 -4.41 15.85 9.34
C ALA A 221 -5.73 16.53 8.92
N ARG A 222 -6.86 16.07 9.44
CA ARG A 222 -8.17 16.74 9.20
C ARG A 222 -8.23 18.15 9.78
N THR A 223 -7.53 18.42 10.87
CA THR A 223 -7.49 19.73 11.55
C THR A 223 -6.44 20.65 10.92
N GLU A 224 -5.18 20.23 10.95
CA GLU A 224 -4.05 21.07 10.52
C GLU A 224 -3.95 21.23 9.00
N LEU A 225 -4.44 20.24 8.24
CA LEU A 225 -4.42 20.26 6.78
C LEU A 225 -5.83 20.46 6.16
N ALA A 226 -6.77 21.03 6.93
CA ALA A 226 -8.15 21.26 6.48
C ALA A 226 -8.23 22.05 5.15
N GLY A 227 -7.36 23.05 5.00
CA GLY A 227 -7.26 23.86 3.77
C GLY A 227 -6.65 23.11 2.57
N LYS A 228 -6.24 21.84 2.73
CA LYS A 228 -5.57 21.02 1.71
C LYS A 228 -6.43 19.85 1.21
N LYS A 229 -7.75 19.87 1.43
CA LYS A 229 -8.66 18.79 0.98
C LYS A 229 -8.51 18.46 -0.50
N GLY A 230 -8.30 19.45 -1.36
CA GLY A 230 -8.13 19.25 -2.80
C GLY A 230 -6.81 18.57 -3.19
N SER A 231 -5.80 18.53 -2.31
CA SER A 231 -4.48 17.98 -2.60
C SER A 231 -4.08 16.78 -1.73
N LEU A 232 -4.76 16.56 -0.58
CA LEU A 232 -4.50 15.43 0.32
C LEU A 232 -5.47 14.27 0.07
N GLU A 233 -4.92 13.09 -0.21
CA GLU A 233 -5.64 11.81 -0.27
C GLU A 233 -5.29 10.94 0.94
N PHE A 234 -6.28 10.46 1.69
CA PHE A 234 -6.08 9.47 2.75
C PHE A 234 -6.02 8.06 2.18
N GLY A 235 -4.94 7.33 2.47
CA GLY A 235 -4.73 5.95 2.03
C GLY A 235 -5.00 4.93 3.14
N PHE A 236 -5.80 3.92 2.84
CA PHE A 236 -6.16 2.85 3.77
C PHE A 236 -5.89 1.48 3.16
N LEU A 237 -5.86 0.45 3.99
CA LEU A 237 -5.81 -0.94 3.55
C LEU A 237 -7.23 -1.54 3.54
N LYS A 238 -7.47 -2.45 2.61
CA LYS A 238 -8.72 -3.22 2.56
C LYS A 238 -8.99 -3.92 3.90
N GLY A 239 -10.24 -3.84 4.34
CA GLY A 239 -10.72 -4.50 5.56
C GLY A 239 -10.25 -3.87 6.87
N MET A 240 -9.82 -2.60 6.84
CA MET A 240 -9.47 -1.81 8.01
C MET A 240 -10.09 -0.41 7.92
N SER A 241 -10.53 0.13 9.06
CA SER A 241 -10.98 1.52 9.20
C SER A 241 -12.15 1.90 8.28
N ASP A 242 -13.14 1.03 8.11
CA ASP A 242 -14.23 1.24 7.15
C ASP A 242 -15.13 2.41 7.53
N GLU A 243 -15.44 2.60 8.82
CA GLU A 243 -16.22 3.74 9.31
C GLU A 243 -15.49 5.06 9.06
N THR A 244 -14.19 5.09 9.37
CA THR A 244 -13.34 6.27 9.14
C THR A 244 -13.26 6.63 7.66
N LYS A 245 -13.07 5.64 6.77
CA LYS A 245 -13.09 5.87 5.31
C LYS A 245 -14.40 6.55 4.88
N MET A 246 -15.53 6.01 5.31
CA MET A 246 -16.84 6.56 4.95
C MET A 246 -17.08 7.94 5.58
N GLY A 247 -16.58 8.18 6.78
CA GLY A 247 -16.60 9.50 7.42
C GLY A 247 -15.82 10.53 6.62
N LEU A 248 -14.57 10.19 6.23
CA LEU A 248 -13.74 11.07 5.41
C LEU A 248 -14.37 11.40 4.06
N VAL A 249 -14.97 10.41 3.39
CA VAL A 249 -15.69 10.65 2.12
C VAL A 249 -16.89 11.60 2.32
N ARG A 250 -17.67 11.41 3.39
CA ARG A 250 -18.78 12.34 3.71
C ARG A 250 -18.32 13.77 3.99
N ASP A 251 -17.10 13.91 4.51
CA ASP A 251 -16.48 15.20 4.80
C ASP A 251 -15.67 15.74 3.59
N ASP A 252 -15.91 15.22 2.38
CA ASP A 252 -15.28 15.62 1.10
C ASP A 252 -13.75 15.46 1.05
N TRP A 253 -13.18 14.52 1.80
CA TRP A 253 -11.78 14.14 1.65
C TRP A 253 -11.62 13.09 0.55
N ALA A 254 -10.52 13.20 -0.20
CA ALA A 254 -10.11 12.12 -1.11
C ALA A 254 -9.65 10.90 -0.31
N VAL A 255 -10.21 9.73 -0.63
CA VAL A 255 -9.92 8.46 0.04
C VAL A 255 -9.54 7.40 -0.98
N ALA A 256 -8.43 6.72 -0.74
CA ALA A 256 -7.99 5.56 -1.51
C ALA A 256 -7.89 4.32 -0.62
N GLU A 257 -8.20 3.17 -1.18
CA GLU A 257 -8.06 1.88 -0.51
C GLU A 257 -7.11 0.97 -1.29
N TYR A 258 -6.04 0.52 -0.63
CA TYR A 258 -5.16 -0.51 -1.15
C TYR A 258 -5.90 -1.84 -1.23
N VAL A 259 -6.01 -2.37 -2.43
CA VAL A 259 -6.74 -3.59 -2.78
C VAL A 259 -5.74 -4.67 -3.16
N PRO A 260 -5.24 -5.44 -2.17
CA PRO A 260 -4.30 -6.52 -2.44
C PRO A 260 -5.01 -7.70 -3.08
N LEU A 261 -4.39 -8.24 -4.12
CA LEU A 261 -4.91 -9.40 -4.82
C LEU A 261 -3.81 -10.42 -5.13
N GLY A 262 -4.14 -11.70 -5.06
CA GLY A 262 -3.24 -12.81 -5.36
C GLY A 262 -3.42 -13.99 -4.41
N ARG A 263 -2.85 -15.13 -4.78
CA ARG A 263 -2.93 -16.36 -3.99
C ARG A 263 -1.81 -16.54 -2.97
N GLN A 264 -0.73 -15.75 -3.07
CA GLN A 264 0.46 -15.84 -2.23
C GLN A 264 0.56 -14.60 -1.34
N GLY A 265 -0.42 -14.40 -0.48
CA GLY A 265 -0.55 -13.22 0.38
C GLY A 265 -0.08 -13.40 1.82
N ASP A 266 0.53 -14.53 2.19
CA ASP A 266 0.89 -14.84 3.58
C ASP A 266 1.79 -13.76 4.20
N ALA A 267 2.80 -13.29 3.48
CA ALA A 267 3.67 -12.21 3.95
C ALA A 267 2.91 -10.90 4.18
N TYR A 268 1.92 -10.60 3.34
CA TYR A 268 1.04 -9.43 3.52
C TYR A 268 0.19 -9.57 4.78
N ILE A 269 -0.45 -10.72 4.98
CA ILE A 269 -1.30 -11.02 6.14
C ILE A 269 -0.47 -10.98 7.42
N LEU A 270 0.72 -11.60 7.43
CA LEU A 270 1.61 -11.59 8.59
C LEU A 270 2.04 -10.16 8.99
N ARG A 271 2.28 -9.26 8.03
CA ARG A 271 2.55 -7.84 8.32
C ARG A 271 1.35 -7.15 8.99
N ARG A 272 0.10 -7.48 8.56
CA ARG A 272 -1.11 -6.95 9.19
C ARG A 272 -1.28 -7.43 10.63
N LEU A 273 -1.10 -8.72 10.84
CA LEU A 273 -1.18 -9.32 12.19
C LEU A 273 -0.11 -8.75 13.14
N ARG A 274 1.13 -8.58 12.65
CA ARG A 274 2.20 -7.94 13.44
C ARG A 274 1.84 -6.50 13.81
N TYR A 275 1.30 -5.74 12.88
CA TYR A 275 0.87 -4.37 13.14
C TYR A 275 -0.24 -4.30 14.20
N LEU A 276 -1.27 -5.13 14.08
CA LEU A 276 -2.36 -5.16 15.07
C LEU A 276 -1.87 -5.57 16.46
N ARG A 277 -1.01 -6.59 16.55
CA ARG A 277 -0.39 -7.00 17.83
C ARG A 277 0.50 -5.90 18.43
N MET A 278 1.20 -5.15 17.60
CA MET A 278 2.00 -4.01 18.07
C MET A 278 1.10 -2.92 18.66
N LEU A 279 0.00 -2.57 17.99
CA LEU A 279 -0.96 -1.60 18.52
C LEU A 279 -1.56 -2.09 19.85
N GLU A 280 -1.98 -3.34 19.94
CA GLU A 280 -2.52 -3.94 21.15
C GLU A 280 -1.54 -3.82 22.34
N ARG A 281 -0.25 -4.13 22.13
CA ARG A 281 0.81 -4.03 23.16
C ARG A 281 0.98 -2.61 23.73
N ILE A 282 0.71 -1.58 22.93
CA ILE A 282 0.81 -0.19 23.35
C ILE A 282 -0.56 0.42 23.72
N GLY A 283 -1.59 -0.43 23.92
CA GLY A 283 -2.92 0.00 24.29
C GLY A 283 -3.64 0.85 23.23
N ARG A 284 -3.34 0.63 21.94
CA ARG A 284 -3.92 1.38 20.83
C ARG A 284 -4.71 0.48 19.87
N SER A 285 -5.61 1.09 19.12
CA SER A 285 -6.36 0.44 18.04
C SER A 285 -6.22 1.24 16.75
N PRO A 286 -6.37 0.60 15.57
CA PRO A 286 -6.55 1.35 14.33
C PRO A 286 -7.85 2.16 14.42
N ALA A 287 -7.96 3.21 13.62
CA ALA A 287 -9.20 3.97 13.47
C ALA A 287 -10.35 3.02 13.04
N PRO A 288 -11.59 3.21 13.50
CA PRO A 288 -12.74 2.36 13.21
C PRO A 288 -13.15 2.35 11.74
#